data_c07dbed17bda9be2a66bb1f39d1a2b09
#
_entry.id   c07dbed17bda9be2a66bb1f39d1a2b09
#
_cell.length_a   1.000
_cell.length_b   1.000
_cell.length_c   1.000
_cell.angle_alpha   90.00
_cell.angle_beta   90.00
_cell.angle_gamma   90.00
#
_symmetry.space_group_name_H-M   'P 1'
#
loop_
_entity.id
_entity.type
_entity.pdbx_description
1 polymer ?
#
loop_
_entity_poly.entity_id
_entity_poly.type
_entity_poly.pdbx_seq_one_letter_code
_entity_poly.pdbx_strand_id
1 'polypeptide(L)' 'MKASYKKLWKLLVDKDMSKADLHKASGLSSSTMTKLRKGEDVSMEALRKICTVSNCNIGDIVEFIPDSDES' A
#
# COMPACT_ATOMS: atom_id res chain seq x y z
N MET A 1 -5.81 -14.81 7.19
CA MET A 1 -5.02 -14.09 6.16
C MET A 1 -4.73 -12.67 6.61
N LYS A 2 -3.59 -12.16 6.20
CA LYS A 2 -3.26 -10.76 6.47
C LYS A 2 -2.87 -10.05 5.20
N ALA A 3 -2.99 -8.72 5.22
CA ALA A 3 -2.64 -7.91 4.06
C ALA A 3 -1.12 -7.76 3.95
N SER A 4 -0.63 -7.77 2.73
CA SER A 4 0.76 -7.49 2.43
C SER A 4 0.82 -6.39 1.38
N TYR A 5 1.65 -5.39 1.62
CA TYR A 5 1.83 -4.26 0.71
C TYR A 5 3.19 -4.29 0.01
N LYS A 6 3.81 -5.45 -0.04
CA LYS A 6 5.12 -5.59 -0.71
C LYS A 6 5.03 -5.18 -2.18
N LYS A 7 3.93 -5.52 -2.82
CA LYS A 7 3.70 -5.13 -4.22
C LYS A 7 3.67 -3.62 -4.39
N LEU A 8 3.07 -2.92 -3.43
CA LEU A 8 3.02 -1.46 -3.45
C LEU A 8 4.43 -0.86 -3.37
N TRP A 9 5.24 -1.35 -2.44
CA TRP A 9 6.60 -0.82 -2.27
C TRP A 9 7.44 -1.07 -3.51
N LYS A 10 7.29 -2.24 -4.11
CA LYS A 10 7.98 -2.58 -5.35
C LYS A 10 7.53 -1.67 -6.50
N LEU A 11 6.23 -1.42 -6.58
CA LEU A 11 5.68 -0.53 -7.59
C LEU A 11 6.23 0.88 -7.47
N LEU A 12 6.36 1.39 -6.25
CA LEU A 12 6.93 2.72 -6.00
C LEU A 12 8.37 2.78 -6.46
N VAL A 13 9.16 1.73 -6.20
CA VAL A 13 10.54 1.66 -6.67
C VAL A 13 10.58 1.73 -8.19
N ASP A 14 9.71 0.99 -8.85
CA ASP A 14 9.64 0.97 -10.32
C ASP A 14 9.26 2.32 -10.89
N LYS A 15 8.48 3.12 -10.14
CA LYS A 15 8.06 4.45 -10.54
C LYS A 15 8.98 5.56 -10.02
N ASP A 16 10.05 5.18 -9.37
CA ASP A 16 11.01 6.12 -8.79
C ASP A 16 10.34 7.07 -7.78
N MET A 17 9.45 6.55 -6.98
CA MET A 17 8.73 7.29 -5.94
C MET A 17 9.13 6.79 -4.56
N SER A 18 9.31 7.71 -3.64
CA SER A 18 9.51 7.36 -2.23
C SER A 18 8.15 7.20 -1.53
N LYS A 19 8.15 6.65 -0.32
CA LYS A 19 6.94 6.58 0.51
C LYS A 19 6.44 7.99 0.83
N ALA A 20 7.34 8.93 1.02
CA ALA A 20 6.99 10.34 1.26
C ALA A 20 6.30 10.95 0.04
N ASP A 21 6.76 10.60 -1.16
CA ASP A 21 6.12 11.06 -2.40
C ASP A 21 4.69 10.52 -2.51
N LEU A 22 4.49 9.27 -2.18
CA LEU A 22 3.16 8.66 -2.17
C LEU A 22 2.25 9.36 -1.16
N HIS A 23 2.75 9.63 0.04
CA HIS A 23 1.99 10.31 1.08
C HIS A 23 1.51 11.68 0.58
N LYS A 24 2.41 12.43 -0.01
CA LYS A 24 2.12 13.77 -0.51
C LYS A 24 1.12 13.74 -1.68
N ALA A 25 1.35 12.86 -2.62
CA ALA A 25 0.53 12.78 -3.83
C ALA A 25 -0.88 12.23 -3.56
N SER A 26 -1.00 11.28 -2.65
CA SER A 26 -2.28 10.63 -2.36
C SER A 26 -3.14 11.40 -1.36
N GLY A 27 -2.53 12.26 -0.57
CA GLY A 27 -3.24 12.99 0.48
C GLY A 27 -3.67 12.10 1.65
N LEU A 28 -3.05 10.94 1.80
CA LEU A 28 -3.36 10.05 2.92
C LEU A 28 -2.86 10.64 4.24
N SER A 29 -3.52 10.27 5.34
CA SER A 29 -3.09 10.72 6.67
C SER A 29 -1.81 10.00 7.08
N SER A 30 -1.08 10.58 8.02
CA SER A 30 0.11 9.95 8.59
C SER A 30 -0.21 8.61 9.24
N SER A 31 -1.38 8.52 9.88
CA SER A 31 -1.84 7.29 10.52
C SER A 31 -2.04 6.18 9.47
N THR A 32 -2.62 6.49 8.33
CA THR A 32 -2.78 5.53 7.23
C THR A 32 -1.43 5.08 6.68
N MET A 33 -0.51 6.00 6.50
CA MET A 33 0.83 5.67 6.03
C MET A 33 1.56 4.73 7.01
N THR A 34 1.37 4.97 8.29
CA THR A 34 1.94 4.10 9.34
C THR A 34 1.37 2.69 9.25
N LYS A 35 0.07 2.56 9.04
CA LYS A 35 -0.58 1.25 8.88
C LYS A 35 -0.05 0.52 7.65
N LEU A 36 0.14 1.22 6.55
CA LEU A 36 0.71 0.63 5.35
C LEU A 36 2.12 0.09 5.62
N ARG A 37 2.95 0.84 6.33
CA ARG A 37 4.31 0.42 6.65
C ARG A 37 4.34 -0.79 7.57
N LYS A 38 3.35 -0.91 8.45
CA LYS A 38 3.26 -2.02 9.41
C LYS A 38 2.54 -3.24 8.84
N GLY A 39 1.96 -3.13 7.66
CA GLY A 39 1.18 -4.21 7.08
C GLY A 39 -0.20 -4.38 7.70
N GLU A 40 -0.74 -3.30 8.27
CA GLU A 40 -2.07 -3.30 8.88
C GLU A 40 -3.13 -2.93 7.86
N ASP A 41 -4.38 -3.27 8.16
CA ASP A 41 -5.49 -2.96 7.27
C ASP A 41 -5.72 -1.47 7.15
N VAL A 42 -6.03 -1.02 5.95
CA VAL A 42 -6.41 0.37 5.69
C VAL A 42 -7.77 0.38 5.00
N SER A 43 -8.40 1.54 4.95
CA SER A 43 -9.72 1.66 4.34
C SER A 43 -9.67 1.48 2.82
N MET A 44 -10.79 1.10 2.25
CA MET A 44 -10.92 1.00 0.80
C MET A 44 -10.69 2.37 0.14
N GLU A 45 -11.09 3.45 0.80
CA GLU A 45 -10.86 4.80 0.31
C GLU A 45 -9.36 5.08 0.17
N ALA A 46 -8.57 4.67 1.17
CA ALA A 46 -7.13 4.82 1.12
C ALA A 46 -6.52 4.05 -0.05
N LEU A 47 -6.95 2.81 -0.24
CA LEU A 47 -6.48 1.98 -1.35
C LEU A 47 -6.84 2.60 -2.69
N ARG A 48 -8.03 3.16 -2.80
CA ARG A 48 -8.50 3.82 -4.02
C ARG A 48 -7.63 5.02 -4.36
N LYS A 49 -7.26 5.81 -3.36
CA LYS A 49 -6.37 6.97 -3.53
C LYS A 49 -4.99 6.54 -4.02
N ILE A 50 -4.47 5.47 -3.45
CA ILE A 50 -3.18 4.93 -3.86
C ILE A 50 -3.23 4.47 -5.32
N CYS A 51 -4.27 3.73 -5.69
CA CYS A 51 -4.44 3.25 -7.06
C CYS A 51 -4.56 4.39 -8.06
N THR A 52 -5.24 5.46 -7.67
CA THR A 52 -5.40 6.64 -8.52
C THR A 52 -4.04 7.31 -8.80
N VAL A 53 -3.24 7.49 -7.76
CA VAL A 53 -1.92 8.11 -7.89
C VAL A 53 -0.98 7.24 -8.70
N SER A 54 -1.02 5.92 -8.47
CA SER A 54 -0.12 4.97 -9.11
C SER A 54 -0.64 4.46 -10.44
N ASN A 55 -1.86 4.82 -10.81
CA ASN A 55 -2.51 4.39 -12.04
C ASN A 55 -2.50 2.86 -12.17
N CYS A 56 -3.02 2.18 -11.16
CA CYS A 56 -3.03 0.72 -11.11
C CYS A 56 -4.30 0.22 -10.44
N ASN A 57 -4.44 -1.08 -10.34
CA ASN A 57 -5.56 -1.72 -9.66
C ASN A 57 -5.13 -2.22 -8.29
N ILE A 58 -6.12 -2.53 -7.45
CA ILE A 58 -5.87 -2.98 -6.08
C ILE A 58 -4.98 -4.22 -6.02
N GLY A 59 -5.12 -5.14 -6.95
CA GLY A 59 -4.29 -6.34 -7.01
C GLY A 59 -2.82 -6.08 -7.30
N ASP A 60 -2.49 -4.88 -7.76
CA ASP A 60 -1.11 -4.47 -8.03
C ASP A 60 -0.41 -3.93 -6.79
N ILE A 61 -1.15 -3.63 -5.72
CA ILE A 61 -0.59 -2.99 -4.53
C ILE A 61 -0.79 -3.80 -3.25
N VAL A 62 -1.80 -4.66 -3.21
CA VAL A 62 -2.11 -5.43 -2.01
C VAL A 62 -2.33 -6.90 -2.35
N GLU A 63 -1.97 -7.76 -1.41
CA GLU A 63 -2.16 -9.20 -1.55
C GLU A 63 -2.46 -9.75 -0.16
N PHE A 64 -3.29 -10.78 -0.10
CA PHE A 64 -3.56 -11.46 1.16
C PHE A 64 -2.67 -12.69 1.24
N ILE A 65 -1.98 -12.85 2.35
CA ILE A 65 -1.12 -14.02 2.58
C ILE A 65 -1.65 -14.82 3.75
N PRO A 66 -1.57 -16.15 3.69
CA PRO A 66 -2.03 -16.99 4.81
C PRO A 66 -1.18 -16.74 6.05
N ASP A 67 -1.83 -16.68 7.20
CA ASP A 67 -1.13 -16.50 8.47
C ASP A 67 -0.23 -17.69 8.78
N SER A 68 -0.60 -18.86 8.30
CA SER A 68 0.18 -20.07 8.50
C SER A 68 1.57 -20.02 7.88
N ASP A 69 1.78 -19.16 6.91
CA ASP A 69 3.09 -19.00 6.25
C ASP A 69 4.12 -18.35 7.17
N GLU A 70 3.69 -17.86 8.31
CA GLU A 70 4.56 -17.19 9.25
C GLU A 70 5.12 -18.10 10.32
N SER A 71 4.60 -19.30 10.42
CA SER A 71 5.03 -20.24 11.45
C SER A 71 6.39 -20.83 11.18
#